data_9b8a9bc7cd57d30edf000d1a78b4c494
#
_entry.id   9b8a9bc7cd57d30edf000d1a78b4c494
#
_cell.length_a   1.000
_cell.length_b   1.000
_cell.length_c   1.000
_cell.angle_alpha   90.00
_cell.angle_beta   90.00
_cell.angle_gamma   90.00
#
_symmetry.space_group_name_H-M   'P 1'
#
loop_
_entity.id
_entity.type
_entity.pdbx_description
1 polymer ?
#
loop_
_entity_poly.entity_id
_entity_poly.type
_entity_poly.pdbx_seq_one_letter_code
_entity_poly.pdbx_strand_id
1 'polypeptide(L)'
;VEYKSPEDYLTINDFYKVYGYCCFYQSDTEHVCEIPPEELTITFICNHYPRNLIQHLEKVRKLQIKKEEPGIYYFVGDAIPIQLLITKELNLEENRWLGSLRSNIKNQSEIEAILKEYEEKKNSKLYQAAMEVITRANWEAIKEAKPSMCEALKELMAEEFQELEEQVTEQVTERITEQLVKNLYENVGNAEKVAEMLKLPIETVRRIL
;
A
#
# COMPACT_ATOMS: atom_id res chain seq x y z
N VAL A 1 13.93 -6.34 -9.86
CA VAL A 1 12.45 -6.23 -9.77
C VAL A 1 12.09 -4.77 -9.62
N GLU A 2 11.14 -4.29 -10.40
CA GLU A 2 10.52 -2.96 -10.25
C GLU A 2 9.03 -3.14 -9.93
N TYR A 3 8.61 -2.64 -8.79
CA TYR A 3 7.22 -2.62 -8.36
C TYR A 3 6.64 -1.20 -8.49
N LYS A 4 5.46 -1.11 -9.07
CA LYS A 4 4.65 0.10 -9.10
C LYS A 4 3.49 -0.02 -8.12
N SER A 5 3.33 0.99 -7.27
CA SER A 5 2.20 1.05 -6.35
C SER A 5 0.87 0.96 -7.12
N PRO A 6 -0.22 0.54 -6.47
CA PRO A 6 -1.50 0.31 -7.15
C PRO A 6 -2.04 1.51 -7.93
N GLU A 7 -1.71 2.72 -7.51
CA GLU A 7 -2.14 3.98 -8.15
C GLU A 7 -1.17 4.46 -9.25
N ASP A 8 0.04 3.87 -9.34
CA ASP A 8 1.06 4.26 -10.30
C ASP A 8 0.96 3.47 -11.61
N TYR A 9 1.42 4.08 -12.69
CA TYR A 9 1.47 3.45 -14.00
C TYR A 9 2.92 3.14 -14.37
N LEU A 10 3.14 1.95 -14.92
CA LEU A 10 4.42 1.58 -15.51
C LEU A 10 4.59 2.29 -16.86
N THR A 11 5.64 3.10 -16.98
CA THR A 11 5.91 3.95 -18.15
C THR A 11 7.09 3.45 -18.98
N ILE A 12 7.25 4.03 -20.18
CA ILE A 12 8.42 3.79 -21.04
C ILE A 12 9.71 4.21 -20.32
N ASN A 13 9.68 5.31 -19.58
CA ASN A 13 10.85 5.80 -18.84
C ASN A 13 11.25 4.83 -17.71
N ASP A 14 10.27 4.25 -17.02
CA ASP A 14 10.54 3.23 -15.98
C ASP A 14 11.23 2.01 -16.59
N PHE A 15 10.77 1.56 -17.74
CA PHE A 15 11.40 0.45 -18.44
C PHE A 15 12.87 0.73 -18.72
N TYR A 16 13.19 1.86 -19.37
CA TYR A 16 14.57 2.19 -19.71
C TYR A 16 15.44 2.47 -18.50
N LYS A 17 14.87 3.03 -17.43
CA LYS A 17 15.55 3.22 -16.15
C LYS A 17 16.00 1.88 -15.56
N VAL A 18 15.08 0.93 -15.45
CA VAL A 18 15.37 -0.40 -14.86
C VAL A 18 16.29 -1.21 -15.77
N TYR A 19 16.07 -1.14 -17.08
CA TYR A 19 16.95 -1.78 -18.07
C TYR A 19 18.38 -1.21 -17.98
N GLY A 20 18.50 0.10 -17.83
CA GLY A 20 19.78 0.77 -17.62
C GLY A 20 20.47 0.33 -16.34
N TYR A 21 19.76 0.19 -15.23
CA TYR A 21 20.30 -0.34 -13.97
C TYR A 21 20.77 -1.79 -14.13
N CYS A 22 20.02 -2.61 -14.85
CA CYS A 22 20.39 -3.99 -15.11
C CYS A 22 21.69 -4.07 -15.96
N CYS A 23 21.80 -3.24 -17.01
CA CYS A 23 23.01 -3.16 -17.81
C CYS A 23 24.20 -2.63 -17.02
N PHE A 24 23.97 -1.61 -16.17
CA PHE A 24 25.01 -1.07 -15.29
C PHE A 24 25.52 -2.14 -14.32
N TYR A 25 24.59 -2.84 -13.65
CA TYR A 25 24.93 -3.93 -12.74
C TYR A 25 25.75 -5.04 -13.43
N GLN A 26 25.38 -5.42 -14.65
CA GLN A 26 26.09 -6.42 -15.44
C GLN A 26 27.52 -5.99 -15.78
N SER A 27 27.73 -4.70 -16.02
CA SER A 27 29.03 -4.16 -16.47
C SER A 27 29.94 -3.69 -15.32
N ASP A 28 29.39 -3.47 -14.11
CA ASP A 28 30.11 -3.00 -12.93
C ASP A 28 30.76 -4.19 -12.18
N THR A 29 31.69 -4.88 -12.86
CA THR A 29 32.38 -6.07 -12.38
C THR A 29 33.90 -5.96 -12.64
N GLU A 30 34.70 -6.69 -11.87
CA GLU A 30 36.17 -6.67 -12.03
C GLU A 30 36.63 -7.42 -13.28
N HIS A 31 35.88 -8.45 -13.70
CA HIS A 31 36.23 -9.29 -14.86
C HIS A 31 35.16 -9.21 -15.94
N VAL A 32 35.59 -9.30 -17.19
CA VAL A 32 34.69 -9.31 -18.36
C VAL A 32 33.80 -10.54 -18.34
N CYS A 33 32.48 -10.35 -18.53
CA CYS A 33 31.47 -11.41 -18.50
C CYS A 33 31.38 -12.18 -17.18
N GLU A 34 31.74 -11.56 -16.06
CA GLU A 34 31.59 -12.14 -14.72
C GLU A 34 30.09 -12.43 -14.41
N ILE A 35 29.20 -11.55 -14.87
CA ILE A 35 27.76 -11.75 -14.82
C ILE A 35 27.23 -11.91 -16.25
N PRO A 36 26.91 -13.13 -16.72
CA PRO A 36 26.30 -13.33 -18.03
C PRO A 36 24.90 -12.67 -18.11
N PRO A 37 24.57 -11.95 -19.20
CA PRO A 37 23.25 -11.29 -19.32
C PRO A 37 22.07 -12.26 -19.17
N GLU A 38 22.20 -13.50 -19.57
CA GLU A 38 21.19 -14.55 -19.47
C GLU A 38 20.89 -15.01 -18.03
N GLU A 39 21.78 -14.74 -17.08
CA GLU A 39 21.55 -14.98 -15.65
C GLU A 39 20.78 -13.85 -14.98
N LEU A 40 20.66 -12.70 -15.64
CA LEU A 40 19.90 -11.58 -15.17
C LEU A 40 18.43 -11.71 -15.58
N THR A 41 17.55 -11.19 -14.76
CA THR A 41 16.12 -11.07 -15.09
C THR A 41 15.59 -9.72 -14.68
N ILE A 42 14.68 -9.16 -15.49
CA ILE A 42 13.93 -7.96 -15.15
C ILE A 42 12.48 -8.36 -14.94
N THR A 43 11.93 -8.08 -13.76
CA THR A 43 10.52 -8.28 -13.46
C THR A 43 9.86 -6.95 -13.15
N PHE A 44 8.83 -6.60 -13.92
CA PHE A 44 7.95 -5.47 -13.65
C PHE A 44 6.67 -5.97 -12.98
N ILE A 45 6.28 -5.34 -11.90
CA ILE A 45 5.04 -5.65 -11.17
C ILE A 45 4.19 -4.37 -11.13
N CYS A 46 2.98 -4.42 -11.66
CA CYS A 46 2.06 -3.28 -11.65
C CYS A 46 0.59 -3.73 -11.63
N ASN A 47 -0.30 -2.83 -11.23
CA ASN A 47 -1.73 -3.12 -11.14
C ASN A 47 -2.44 -2.98 -12.49
N HIS A 48 -1.95 -2.11 -13.38
CA HIS A 48 -2.59 -1.78 -14.65
C HIS A 48 -1.75 -2.25 -15.84
N TYR A 49 -2.40 -2.84 -16.85
CA TYR A 49 -1.73 -3.22 -18.09
C TYR A 49 -1.15 -1.99 -18.81
N PRO A 50 0.19 -1.91 -19.00
CA PRO A 50 0.87 -0.70 -19.46
C PRO A 50 0.86 -0.58 -20.99
N ARG A 51 -0.29 -0.29 -21.58
CA ARG A 51 -0.52 -0.29 -23.06
C ARG A 51 0.53 0.50 -23.85
N ASN A 52 0.89 1.70 -23.37
CA ASN A 52 1.84 2.56 -24.07
C ASN A 52 3.24 1.96 -24.08
N LEU A 53 3.66 1.36 -22.96
CA LEU A 53 4.93 0.65 -22.88
C LEU A 53 4.95 -0.56 -23.81
N ILE A 54 3.91 -1.39 -23.77
CA ILE A 54 3.78 -2.57 -24.63
C ILE A 54 3.90 -2.18 -26.11
N GLN A 55 3.13 -1.20 -26.57
CA GLN A 55 3.21 -0.72 -27.96
C GLN A 55 4.60 -0.21 -28.32
N HIS A 56 5.28 0.49 -27.40
CA HIS A 56 6.63 0.96 -27.62
C HIS A 56 7.61 -0.20 -27.81
N LEU A 57 7.56 -1.20 -26.92
CA LEU A 57 8.44 -2.36 -26.97
C LEU A 57 8.23 -3.19 -28.25
N GLU A 58 7.00 -3.40 -28.68
CA GLU A 58 6.68 -4.09 -29.92
C GLU A 58 7.14 -3.30 -31.16
N LYS A 59 6.86 -2.00 -31.21
CA LYS A 59 7.15 -1.17 -32.40
C LYS A 59 8.63 -0.79 -32.52
N VAL A 60 9.26 -0.40 -31.40
CA VAL A 60 10.62 0.16 -31.39
C VAL A 60 11.66 -0.92 -31.15
N ARG A 61 11.47 -1.73 -30.12
CA ARG A 61 12.43 -2.80 -29.79
C ARG A 61 12.14 -4.13 -30.49
N LYS A 62 11.01 -4.26 -31.17
CA LYS A 62 10.59 -5.47 -31.89
C LYS A 62 10.47 -6.70 -30.99
N LEU A 63 10.18 -6.48 -29.69
CA LEU A 63 9.94 -7.56 -28.75
C LEU A 63 8.55 -8.16 -29.00
N GLN A 64 8.43 -9.46 -28.77
CA GLN A 64 7.14 -10.18 -28.78
C GLN A 64 6.63 -10.29 -27.35
N ILE A 65 5.36 -9.94 -27.14
CA ILE A 65 4.73 -10.07 -25.83
C ILE A 65 3.95 -11.38 -25.80
N LYS A 66 4.39 -12.30 -24.96
CA LYS A 66 3.74 -13.62 -24.79
C LYS A 66 3.02 -13.62 -23.45
N LYS A 67 1.68 -13.83 -23.49
CA LYS A 67 0.91 -14.09 -22.28
C LYS A 67 1.02 -15.59 -21.97
N GLU A 68 1.55 -15.92 -20.79
CA GLU A 68 1.70 -17.31 -20.36
C GLU A 68 0.48 -17.73 -19.53
N GLU A 69 0.08 -16.90 -18.57
CA GLU A 69 -1.08 -17.09 -17.70
C GLU A 69 -1.80 -15.77 -17.45
N PRO A 70 -2.99 -15.78 -16.85
CA PRO A 70 -3.64 -14.55 -16.44
C PRO A 70 -2.70 -13.68 -15.57
N GLY A 71 -2.42 -12.47 -16.04
CA GLY A 71 -1.54 -11.51 -15.34
C GLY A 71 -0.05 -11.77 -15.50
N ILE A 72 0.40 -12.82 -16.21
CA ILE A 72 1.82 -13.16 -16.39
C ILE A 72 2.19 -13.05 -17.88
N TYR A 73 3.11 -12.15 -18.18
CA TYR A 73 3.59 -11.86 -19.53
C TYR A 73 5.11 -11.92 -19.60
N TYR A 74 5.64 -12.45 -20.70
CA TYR A 74 7.08 -12.45 -21.01
C TYR A 74 7.34 -11.62 -22.26
N PHE A 75 8.46 -10.91 -22.26
CA PHE A 75 8.96 -10.19 -23.43
C PHE A 75 10.05 -11.02 -24.08
N VAL A 76 9.76 -11.53 -25.27
CA VAL A 76 10.64 -12.42 -26.00
C VAL A 76 11.39 -11.63 -27.08
N GLY A 77 12.69 -11.90 -27.23
CA GLY A 77 13.55 -11.26 -28.22
C GLY A 77 14.55 -10.26 -27.65
N ASP A 78 14.61 -10.11 -26.31
CA ASP A 78 15.68 -9.36 -25.63
C ASP A 78 16.78 -10.32 -25.15
N ALA A 79 18.00 -9.79 -24.94
CA ALA A 79 19.12 -10.54 -24.38
C ALA A 79 18.91 -10.86 -22.89
N ILE A 80 18.22 -9.96 -22.18
CA ILE A 80 17.88 -10.13 -20.76
C ILE A 80 16.43 -10.61 -20.68
N PRO A 81 16.12 -11.74 -20.02
CA PRO A 81 14.76 -12.18 -19.78
C PRO A 81 13.93 -11.13 -19.05
N ILE A 82 12.77 -10.77 -19.60
CA ILE A 82 11.90 -9.74 -19.03
C ILE A 82 10.51 -10.32 -18.79
N GLN A 83 9.99 -10.12 -17.57
CA GLN A 83 8.67 -10.53 -17.13
C GLN A 83 7.84 -9.33 -16.70
N LEU A 84 6.54 -9.36 -16.98
CA LEU A 84 5.55 -8.40 -16.51
C LEU A 84 4.44 -9.12 -15.77
N LEU A 85 4.19 -8.71 -14.53
CA LEU A 85 3.12 -9.22 -13.67
C LEU A 85 2.05 -8.13 -13.49
N ILE A 86 0.80 -8.45 -13.84
CA ILE A 86 -0.36 -7.57 -13.64
C ILE A 86 -1.14 -8.08 -12.43
N THR A 87 -0.95 -7.47 -11.28
CA THR A 87 -1.42 -8.00 -9.98
C THR A 87 -2.93 -8.25 -9.94
N LYS A 88 -3.75 -7.40 -10.56
CA LYS A 88 -5.21 -7.57 -10.60
C LYS A 88 -5.72 -8.69 -11.51
N GLU A 89 -4.86 -9.24 -12.39
CA GLU A 89 -5.20 -10.32 -13.30
C GLU A 89 -4.69 -11.68 -12.81
N LEU A 90 -3.84 -11.70 -11.76
CA LEU A 90 -3.28 -12.94 -11.20
C LEU A 90 -4.37 -13.82 -10.59
N ASN A 91 -4.18 -15.13 -10.68
CA ASN A 91 -4.96 -16.10 -9.91
C ASN A 91 -4.64 -15.94 -8.42
N LEU A 92 -5.64 -15.51 -7.62
CA LEU A 92 -5.48 -15.23 -6.20
C LEU A 92 -5.21 -16.48 -5.34
N GLU A 93 -5.64 -17.65 -5.78
CA GLU A 93 -5.37 -18.90 -5.06
C GLU A 93 -3.89 -19.24 -5.07
N GLU A 94 -3.22 -19.01 -6.20
CA GLU A 94 -1.81 -19.32 -6.42
C GLU A 94 -0.89 -18.14 -6.08
N ASN A 95 -1.38 -16.91 -6.25
CA ASN A 95 -0.59 -15.68 -6.17
C ASN A 95 -1.17 -14.67 -5.18
N ARG A 96 -1.71 -15.12 -4.04
CA ARG A 96 -2.43 -14.29 -3.09
C ARG A 96 -1.67 -13.02 -2.70
N TRP A 97 -0.41 -13.13 -2.33
CA TRP A 97 0.39 -12.00 -1.90
C TRP A 97 0.59 -10.95 -3.00
N LEU A 98 0.99 -11.39 -4.18
CA LEU A 98 1.15 -10.50 -5.33
C LEU A 98 -0.19 -9.93 -5.79
N GLY A 99 -1.24 -10.74 -5.80
CA GLY A 99 -2.60 -10.31 -6.16
C GLY A 99 -3.21 -9.32 -5.16
N SER A 100 -2.79 -9.38 -3.89
CA SER A 100 -3.23 -8.45 -2.85
C SER A 100 -2.43 -7.15 -2.82
N LEU A 101 -1.31 -7.03 -3.55
CA LEU A 101 -0.58 -5.77 -3.74
C LEU A 101 -1.35 -4.83 -4.70
N ARG A 102 -2.56 -4.45 -4.28
CA ARG A 102 -3.47 -3.56 -5.02
C ARG A 102 -4.34 -2.77 -4.06
N SER A 103 -4.90 -1.67 -4.53
CA SER A 103 -5.92 -0.91 -3.80
C SER A 103 -7.32 -1.48 -4.04
N ASN A 104 -8.26 -1.09 -3.19
CA ASN A 104 -9.69 -1.39 -3.34
C ASN A 104 -10.03 -2.90 -3.29
N ILE A 105 -9.43 -3.64 -2.38
CA ILE A 105 -9.87 -5.01 -2.05
C ILE A 105 -11.24 -4.88 -1.36
N LYS A 106 -12.31 -5.30 -2.07
CA LYS A 106 -13.70 -5.20 -1.58
C LYS A 106 -14.20 -6.49 -0.94
N ASN A 107 -13.53 -7.60 -1.20
CA ASN A 107 -13.95 -8.90 -0.73
C ASN A 107 -13.37 -9.18 0.65
N GLN A 108 -14.22 -9.19 1.67
CA GLN A 108 -13.81 -9.43 3.04
C GLN A 108 -13.16 -10.79 3.25
N SER A 109 -13.62 -11.84 2.54
CA SER A 109 -13.01 -13.17 2.64
C SER A 109 -11.57 -13.19 2.10
N GLU A 110 -11.24 -12.32 1.14
CA GLU A 110 -9.88 -12.15 0.64
C GLU A 110 -8.97 -11.49 1.69
N ILE A 111 -9.49 -10.47 2.37
CA ILE A 111 -8.78 -9.81 3.48
C ILE A 111 -8.54 -10.79 4.63
N GLU A 112 -9.57 -11.54 5.04
CA GLU A 112 -9.45 -12.55 6.09
C GLU A 112 -8.42 -13.63 5.74
N ALA A 113 -8.39 -14.06 4.48
CA ALA A 113 -7.45 -15.07 4.02
C ALA A 113 -5.99 -14.57 4.04
N ILE A 114 -5.73 -13.31 3.63
CA ILE A 114 -4.38 -12.75 3.66
C ILE A 114 -3.92 -12.50 5.10
N LEU A 115 -4.82 -12.04 5.98
CA LEU A 115 -4.54 -11.85 7.40
C LEU A 115 -4.17 -13.17 8.09
N LYS A 116 -4.92 -14.24 7.83
CA LYS A 116 -4.63 -15.57 8.35
C LYS A 116 -3.28 -16.08 7.88
N GLU A 117 -2.98 -15.92 6.59
CA GLU A 117 -1.69 -16.36 6.04
C GLU A 117 -0.52 -15.54 6.57
N TYR A 118 -0.75 -14.24 6.85
CA TYR A 118 0.25 -13.38 7.46
C TYR A 118 0.62 -13.83 8.88
N GLU A 119 -0.34 -14.26 9.70
CA GLU A 119 -0.07 -14.78 11.06
C GLU A 119 0.97 -15.91 11.05
N GLU A 120 0.92 -16.76 10.02
CA GLU A 120 1.88 -17.87 9.86
C GLU A 120 3.26 -17.40 9.40
N LYS A 121 3.33 -16.26 8.69
CA LYS A 121 4.54 -15.73 8.03
C LYS A 121 5.11 -14.46 8.67
N LYS A 122 4.55 -14.01 9.78
CA LYS A 122 4.87 -12.73 10.46
C LYS A 122 6.34 -12.51 10.81
N ASN A 123 7.11 -13.58 10.98
CA ASN A 123 8.54 -13.50 11.31
C ASN A 123 9.42 -13.19 10.09
N SER A 124 8.87 -13.17 8.89
CA SER A 124 9.61 -12.87 7.66
C SER A 124 9.50 -11.38 7.31
N LYS A 125 10.64 -10.70 7.25
CA LYS A 125 10.71 -9.28 6.87
C LYS A 125 10.08 -8.99 5.49
N LEU A 126 10.15 -9.95 4.55
CA LEU A 126 9.52 -9.81 3.24
C LEU A 126 8.00 -9.75 3.36
N TYR A 127 7.41 -10.66 4.13
CA TYR A 127 5.96 -10.68 4.33
C TYR A 127 5.46 -9.52 5.19
N GLN A 128 6.27 -9.05 6.15
CA GLN A 128 5.98 -7.81 6.89
C GLN A 128 5.90 -6.61 5.95
N ALA A 129 6.91 -6.41 5.11
CA ALA A 129 6.93 -5.31 4.13
C ALA A 129 5.76 -5.40 3.13
N ALA A 130 5.45 -6.60 2.63
CA ALA A 130 4.31 -6.79 1.75
C ALA A 130 2.97 -6.49 2.46
N MET A 131 2.81 -6.95 3.70
CA MET A 131 1.59 -6.71 4.49
C MET A 131 1.41 -5.23 4.83
N GLU A 132 2.48 -4.52 5.13
CA GLU A 132 2.45 -3.06 5.34
C GLU A 132 1.91 -2.33 4.11
N VAL A 133 2.42 -2.64 2.91
CA VAL A 133 1.93 -2.05 1.64
C VAL A 133 0.45 -2.37 1.42
N ILE A 134 0.05 -3.64 1.61
CA ILE A 134 -1.34 -4.08 1.44
C ILE A 134 -2.26 -3.36 2.43
N THR A 135 -1.85 -3.25 3.69
CA THR A 135 -2.64 -2.61 4.75
C THR A 135 -2.83 -1.13 4.47
N ARG A 136 -1.77 -0.41 4.13
CA ARG A 136 -1.86 1.03 3.82
C ARG A 136 -2.74 1.30 2.59
N ALA A 137 -2.64 0.46 1.54
CA ALA A 137 -3.45 0.61 0.33
C ALA A 137 -4.94 0.24 0.53
N ASN A 138 -5.28 -0.51 1.58
CA ASN A 138 -6.63 -1.03 1.85
C ASN A 138 -7.09 -0.79 3.28
N TRP A 139 -6.62 0.28 3.91
CA TRP A 139 -6.81 0.56 5.33
C TRP A 139 -8.26 0.47 5.80
N GLU A 140 -9.19 1.12 5.07
CA GLU A 140 -10.61 1.13 5.46
C GLU A 140 -11.22 -0.27 5.45
N ALA A 141 -10.92 -1.07 4.43
CA ALA A 141 -11.43 -2.43 4.32
C ALA A 141 -10.84 -3.37 5.40
N ILE A 142 -9.57 -3.20 5.74
CA ILE A 142 -8.91 -3.97 6.81
C ILE A 142 -9.45 -3.55 8.18
N LYS A 143 -9.71 -2.27 8.39
CA LYS A 143 -10.31 -1.73 9.62
C LYS A 143 -11.72 -2.25 9.84
N GLU A 144 -12.52 -2.42 8.78
CA GLU A 144 -13.84 -3.05 8.86
C GLU A 144 -13.76 -4.54 9.22
N ALA A 145 -12.69 -5.22 8.86
CA ALA A 145 -12.41 -6.61 9.21
C ALA A 145 -11.89 -6.80 10.65
N LYS A 146 -12.07 -5.82 11.54
CA LYS A 146 -11.60 -5.81 12.93
C LYS A 146 -11.72 -7.14 13.72
N PRO A 147 -12.81 -7.91 13.60
CA PRO A 147 -12.94 -9.19 14.32
C PRO A 147 -11.92 -10.24 13.90
N SER A 148 -11.43 -10.15 12.66
CA SER A 148 -10.45 -11.09 12.07
C SER A 148 -9.01 -10.58 12.11
N MET A 149 -8.79 -9.39 12.70
CA MET A 149 -7.47 -8.78 12.75
C MET A 149 -6.55 -9.58 13.68
N CYS A 150 -5.49 -10.15 13.10
CA CYS A 150 -4.52 -10.92 13.85
C CYS A 150 -3.63 -10.02 14.71
N GLU A 151 -3.10 -10.56 15.82
CA GLU A 151 -2.20 -9.83 16.71
C GLU A 151 -0.95 -9.31 16.00
N ALA A 152 -0.42 -10.10 15.06
CA ALA A 152 0.74 -9.70 14.26
C ALA A 152 0.50 -8.45 13.41
N LEU A 153 -0.73 -8.23 12.91
CA LEU A 153 -1.05 -7.01 12.19
C LEU A 153 -1.14 -5.80 13.13
N LYS A 154 -1.66 -6.00 14.34
CA LYS A 154 -1.71 -4.94 15.36
C LYS A 154 -0.30 -4.52 15.77
N GLU A 155 0.62 -5.48 15.92
CA GLU A 155 2.03 -5.19 16.20
C GLU A 155 2.69 -4.42 15.03
N LEU A 156 2.43 -4.86 13.78
CA LEU A 156 3.02 -4.22 12.59
C LEU A 156 2.55 -2.78 12.40
N MET A 157 1.31 -2.49 12.75
CA MET A 157 0.66 -1.19 12.56
C MET A 157 0.43 -0.45 13.90
N ALA A 158 1.23 -0.75 14.91
CA ALA A 158 1.03 -0.21 16.26
C ALA A 158 1.10 1.32 16.31
N GLU A 159 2.01 1.94 15.54
CA GLU A 159 2.14 3.39 15.47
C GLU A 159 0.90 4.04 14.84
N GLU A 160 0.41 3.50 13.71
CA GLU A 160 -0.77 4.00 13.03
C GLU A 160 -2.06 3.81 13.86
N PHE A 161 -2.15 2.72 14.61
CA PHE A 161 -3.27 2.51 15.55
C PHE A 161 -3.22 3.49 16.71
N GLN A 162 -2.05 3.76 17.27
CA GLN A 162 -1.89 4.73 18.34
C GLN A 162 -2.26 6.14 17.87
N GLU A 163 -1.78 6.57 16.72
CA GLU A 163 -2.15 7.87 16.13
C GLU A 163 -3.67 7.97 15.91
N LEU A 164 -4.30 6.91 15.43
CA LEU A 164 -5.75 6.87 15.22
C LEU A 164 -6.53 6.96 16.54
N GLU A 165 -6.08 6.24 17.58
CA GLU A 165 -6.70 6.30 18.92
C GLU A 165 -6.57 7.69 19.54
N GLU A 166 -5.40 8.34 19.38
CA GLU A 166 -5.19 9.71 19.82
C GLU A 166 -6.13 10.69 19.10
N GLN A 167 -6.22 10.61 17.76
CA GLN A 167 -7.13 11.45 16.96
C GLN A 167 -8.61 11.24 17.35
N VAL A 168 -9.05 9.99 17.51
CA VAL A 168 -10.43 9.69 17.92
C VAL A 168 -10.70 10.21 19.31
N THR A 169 -9.75 10.05 20.24
CA THR A 169 -9.89 10.54 21.62
C THR A 169 -9.98 12.05 21.65
N GLU A 170 -9.16 12.75 20.87
CA GLU A 170 -9.22 14.22 20.75
C GLU A 170 -10.55 14.69 20.18
N GLN A 171 -11.01 14.12 19.08
CA GLN A 171 -12.32 14.48 18.47
C GLN A 171 -13.49 14.20 19.40
N VAL A 172 -13.49 13.08 20.12
CA VAL A 172 -14.54 12.75 21.09
C VAL A 172 -14.51 13.73 22.26
N THR A 173 -13.32 14.06 22.75
CA THR A 173 -13.13 15.01 23.85
C THR A 173 -13.62 16.41 23.43
N GLU A 174 -13.26 16.87 22.25
CA GLU A 174 -13.76 18.15 21.72
C GLU A 174 -15.27 18.20 21.62
N ARG A 175 -15.89 17.17 21.03
CA ARG A 175 -17.37 17.09 20.91
C ARG A 175 -18.09 17.08 22.25
N ILE A 176 -17.57 16.31 23.23
CA ILE A 176 -18.13 16.28 24.59
C ILE A 176 -17.98 17.63 25.25
N THR A 177 -16.81 18.26 25.10
CA THR A 177 -16.53 19.59 25.66
C THR A 177 -17.47 20.63 25.08
N GLU A 178 -17.66 20.63 23.74
CA GLU A 178 -18.62 21.53 23.09
C GLU A 178 -20.05 21.34 23.60
N GLN A 179 -20.50 20.11 23.70
CA GLN A 179 -21.85 19.81 24.22
C GLN A 179 -22.03 20.24 25.67
N LEU A 180 -21.02 20.01 26.52
CA LEU A 180 -21.06 20.42 27.92
C LEU A 180 -21.09 21.95 28.06
N VAL A 181 -20.26 22.66 27.31
CA VAL A 181 -20.24 24.13 27.30
C VAL A 181 -21.60 24.69 26.89
N LYS A 182 -22.17 24.20 25.79
CA LYS A 182 -23.50 24.64 25.29
C LYS A 182 -24.63 24.38 26.30
N ASN A 183 -24.67 23.14 26.83
CA ASN A 183 -25.69 22.76 27.81
C ASN A 183 -25.61 23.56 29.12
N LEU A 184 -24.38 23.78 29.60
CA LEU A 184 -24.19 24.59 30.82
C LEU A 184 -24.49 26.07 30.56
N TYR A 185 -24.15 26.62 29.42
CA TYR A 185 -24.43 27.98 29.07
C TYR A 185 -25.96 28.25 28.97
N GLU A 186 -26.72 27.32 28.39
CA GLU A 186 -28.17 27.40 28.35
C GLU A 186 -28.82 27.50 29.76
N ASN A 187 -28.19 26.82 30.76
CA ASN A 187 -28.68 26.82 32.14
C ASN A 187 -28.18 28.00 32.98
N VAL A 188 -26.96 28.44 32.75
CA VAL A 188 -26.26 29.41 33.62
C VAL A 188 -26.28 30.84 33.02
N GLY A 189 -26.31 30.96 31.68
CA GLY A 189 -26.37 32.24 30.96
C GLY A 189 -25.10 33.11 31.12
N ASN A 190 -23.98 32.56 31.60
CA ASN A 190 -22.77 33.33 31.86
C ASN A 190 -21.54 32.50 31.53
N ALA A 191 -20.73 32.95 30.55
CA ALA A 191 -19.56 32.25 30.04
C ALA A 191 -18.44 32.12 31.06
N GLU A 192 -18.24 33.12 31.91
CA GLU A 192 -17.18 33.10 32.97
C GLU A 192 -17.48 32.01 34.02
N LYS A 193 -18.75 31.87 34.43
CA LYS A 193 -19.18 30.80 35.33
C LYS A 193 -19.05 29.42 34.71
N VAL A 194 -19.38 29.25 33.43
CA VAL A 194 -19.23 28.01 32.70
C VAL A 194 -17.75 27.63 32.61
N ALA A 195 -16.86 28.58 32.32
CA ALA A 195 -15.42 28.38 32.31
C ALA A 195 -14.87 27.93 33.67
N GLU A 196 -15.34 28.55 34.76
CA GLU A 196 -14.98 28.15 36.12
C GLU A 196 -15.47 26.74 36.47
N MET A 197 -16.71 26.42 36.15
CA MET A 197 -17.32 25.10 36.43
C MET A 197 -16.65 23.96 35.68
N LEU A 198 -16.28 24.18 34.42
CA LEU A 198 -15.60 23.18 33.59
C LEU A 198 -14.08 23.20 33.71
N LYS A 199 -13.53 24.17 34.45
CA LYS A 199 -12.08 24.43 34.56
C LYS A 199 -11.40 24.61 33.22
N LEU A 200 -12.09 25.26 32.28
CA LEU A 200 -11.60 25.57 30.95
C LEU A 200 -11.17 27.05 30.83
N PRO A 201 -10.20 27.38 29.97
CA PRO A 201 -9.92 28.77 29.63
C PRO A 201 -11.15 29.48 29.08
N ILE A 202 -11.41 30.72 29.53
CA ILE A 202 -12.59 31.50 29.08
C ILE A 202 -12.60 31.68 27.56
N GLU A 203 -11.42 31.82 26.95
CA GLU A 203 -11.29 31.94 25.49
C GLU A 203 -11.81 30.70 24.75
N THR A 204 -11.56 29.52 25.31
CA THR A 204 -12.09 28.24 24.78
C THR A 204 -13.61 28.22 24.86
N VAL A 205 -14.19 28.61 25.99
CA VAL A 205 -15.65 28.67 26.16
C VAL A 205 -16.29 29.66 25.20
N ARG A 206 -15.70 30.85 25.05
CA ARG A 206 -16.21 31.88 24.10
C ARG A 206 -16.08 31.47 22.62
N ARG A 207 -15.11 30.65 22.30
CA ARG A 207 -14.96 30.10 20.92
C ARG A 207 -16.02 29.05 20.58
N ILE A 208 -16.46 28.30 21.59
CA ILE A 208 -17.48 27.25 21.43
C ILE A 208 -18.90 27.80 21.38
N LEU A 209 -19.16 28.93 22.07
CA LEU A 209 -20.46 29.63 22.09
C LEU A 209 -20.66 30.50 20.88
#